data_0fdba9d86320daec7a2710bd309bd2a5
#
_entry.id   0fdba9d86320daec7a2710bd309bd2a5
#
_cell.length_a   1.000
_cell.length_b   1.000
_cell.length_c   1.000
_cell.angle_alpha   90.00
_cell.angle_beta   90.00
_cell.angle_gamma   90.00
#
_symmetry.space_group_name_H-M   'P 1'
#
loop_
_entity.id
_entity.type
_entity.pdbx_description
1 polymer ?
#
loop_
_entity_poly.entity_id
_entity_poly.type
_entity_poly.pdbx_seq_one_letter_code
_entity_poly.pdbx_strand_id
1 'polypeptide(L)'
;SSLSKGEILPKKLLSDIPTFISGYAPENYHKTFDGVVPANEALYRSLNVPFVRLLRAHGVSQFHSQLKLMNMNTLHRGSANYGLSLILGGAEGRLMELTSMYAGMGRVLNTYEGAEWAAKENFFNSNWQKDRKGSINSDAPLLSPSAIYETLNALTEAKRPLGEQGWKSFS
;
A
#
# COMPACT_ATOMS: atom_id res chain seq x y z
N SER A 1 0.19 -5.69 0.21
CA SER A 1 0.23 -6.55 1.39
C SER A 1 -0.89 -7.57 1.38
N SER A 2 -2.12 -7.19 1.69
CA SER A 2 -3.26 -8.10 1.77
C SER A 2 -3.58 -8.83 0.46
N LEU A 3 -3.42 -8.18 -0.70
CA LEU A 3 -3.54 -8.82 -2.02
C LEU A 3 -2.45 -9.89 -2.22
N SER A 4 -1.18 -9.58 -1.92
CA SER A 4 -0.07 -10.53 -2.07
C SER A 4 -0.22 -11.77 -1.18
N LYS A 5 -0.91 -11.64 -0.05
CA LYS A 5 -1.20 -12.74 0.88
C LYS A 5 -2.49 -13.48 0.56
N GLY A 6 -3.25 -13.05 -0.45
CA GLY A 6 -4.54 -13.64 -0.78
C GLY A 6 -5.65 -13.37 0.24
N GLU A 7 -5.46 -12.42 1.16
CA GLU A 7 -6.47 -12.06 2.16
C GLU A 7 -7.68 -11.35 1.54
N ILE A 8 -7.42 -10.63 0.44
CA ILE A 8 -8.45 -9.96 -0.36
C ILE A 8 -8.20 -10.19 -1.85
N LEU A 9 -9.26 -10.02 -2.63
CA LEU A 9 -9.21 -9.90 -4.08
C LEU A 9 -9.50 -8.45 -4.49
N PRO A 10 -9.11 -7.99 -5.71
CA PRO A 10 -9.30 -6.60 -6.12
C PRO A 10 -10.74 -6.10 -6.03
N LYS A 11 -11.70 -6.96 -6.35
CA LYS A 11 -13.15 -6.64 -6.31
C LYS A 11 -13.86 -7.17 -5.07
N LYS A 12 -13.11 -7.65 -4.05
CA LYS A 12 -13.74 -8.06 -2.78
C LYS A 12 -14.47 -6.88 -2.17
N LEU A 13 -15.70 -7.12 -1.73
CA LEU A 13 -16.51 -6.13 -1.05
C LEU A 13 -15.99 -5.87 0.36
N LEU A 14 -15.73 -4.61 0.66
CA LEU A 14 -15.30 -4.12 1.96
C LEU A 14 -16.43 -3.33 2.61
N SER A 15 -16.57 -3.46 3.92
CA SER A 15 -17.58 -2.69 4.67
C SER A 15 -17.14 -1.25 4.87
N ASP A 16 -17.95 -0.32 4.44
CA ASP A 16 -17.83 1.12 4.65
C ASP A 16 -19.02 1.62 5.50
N ILE A 17 -18.96 1.32 6.78
CA ILE A 17 -20.02 1.63 7.76
C ILE A 17 -19.43 2.35 8.97
N PRO A 18 -20.22 3.13 9.72
CA PRO A 18 -19.78 3.71 10.99
C PRO A 18 -19.09 2.67 11.86
N THR A 19 -17.87 2.95 12.27
CA THR A 19 -17.01 1.98 12.94
C THR A 19 -16.37 2.61 14.17
N PHE A 20 -16.41 1.88 15.29
CA PHE A 20 -15.78 2.27 16.55
C PHE A 20 -14.85 1.15 17.02
N ILE A 21 -13.58 1.46 17.24
CA ILE A 21 -12.55 0.47 17.59
C ILE A 21 -11.74 1.01 18.77
N SER A 22 -11.95 0.49 19.96
CA SER A 22 -11.13 0.81 21.15
C SER A 22 -10.90 2.31 21.36
N GLY A 23 -11.95 3.13 21.26
CA GLY A 23 -11.86 4.58 21.40
C GLY A 23 -11.50 5.35 20.13
N TYR A 24 -11.24 4.67 19.02
CA TYR A 24 -10.96 5.27 17.72
C TYR A 24 -12.16 5.11 16.77
N ALA A 25 -12.65 6.22 16.24
CA ALA A 25 -13.75 6.28 15.27
C ALA A 25 -13.24 6.85 13.93
N PRO A 26 -12.80 6.01 12.98
CA PRO A 26 -12.38 6.51 11.67
C PRO A 26 -13.57 7.06 10.89
N GLU A 27 -13.35 8.16 10.18
CA GLU A 27 -14.34 8.76 9.29
C GLU A 27 -13.76 8.88 7.87
N ASN A 28 -14.64 8.76 6.86
CA ASN A 28 -14.31 9.14 5.49
C ASN A 28 -14.25 10.68 5.38
N TYR A 29 -13.52 11.20 4.39
CA TYR A 29 -13.35 12.65 4.20
C TYR A 29 -14.68 13.41 4.14
N HIS A 30 -15.67 12.88 3.42
CA HIS A 30 -16.99 13.49 3.29
C HIS A 30 -17.97 13.14 4.42
N LYS A 31 -17.52 12.39 5.45
CA LYS A 31 -18.34 11.90 6.56
C LYS A 31 -19.58 11.10 6.15
N THR A 32 -19.53 10.51 4.97
CA THR A 32 -20.56 9.62 4.41
C THR A 32 -20.04 8.18 4.36
N PHE A 33 -20.96 7.23 4.31
CA PHE A 33 -20.67 5.81 4.27
C PHE A 33 -21.48 5.16 3.16
N ASP A 34 -20.85 4.33 2.36
CA ASP A 34 -21.51 3.65 1.20
C ASP A 34 -22.09 2.28 1.58
N GLY A 35 -21.90 1.83 2.83
CA GLY A 35 -22.31 0.53 3.31
C GLY A 35 -21.34 -0.57 2.87
N VAL A 36 -21.23 -0.84 1.58
CA VAL A 36 -20.32 -1.85 1.01
C VAL A 36 -19.73 -1.33 -0.30
N VAL A 37 -18.41 -1.50 -0.47
CA VAL A 37 -17.67 -0.97 -1.62
C VAL A 37 -16.59 -1.97 -2.08
N PRO A 38 -16.36 -2.15 -3.40
CA PRO A 38 -15.24 -2.96 -3.89
C PRO A 38 -13.88 -2.43 -3.43
N ALA A 39 -12.94 -3.31 -3.13
CA ALA A 39 -11.63 -2.94 -2.57
C ALA A 39 -10.83 -2.00 -3.48
N ASN A 40 -10.84 -2.23 -4.80
CA ASN A 40 -10.22 -1.32 -5.77
C ASN A 40 -10.88 0.06 -5.76
N GLU A 41 -12.21 0.11 -5.66
CA GLU A 41 -12.97 1.37 -5.58
C GLU A 41 -12.66 2.12 -4.29
N ALA A 42 -12.66 1.43 -3.15
CA ALA A 42 -12.27 2.00 -1.87
C ALA A 42 -10.87 2.64 -1.94
N LEU A 43 -9.92 2.02 -2.71
CA LEU A 43 -8.57 2.51 -2.88
C LEU A 43 -8.53 3.81 -3.68
N TYR A 44 -9.07 3.85 -4.91
CA TYR A 44 -8.96 5.05 -5.73
C TYR A 44 -9.84 6.21 -5.24
N ARG A 45 -10.87 5.93 -4.44
CA ARG A 45 -11.68 6.94 -3.74
C ARG A 45 -11.08 7.37 -2.41
N SER A 46 -10.00 6.71 -1.97
CA SER A 46 -9.32 7.02 -0.70
C SER A 46 -10.26 6.94 0.52
N LEU A 47 -11.10 5.91 0.57
CA LEU A 47 -12.00 5.70 1.70
C LEU A 47 -11.23 5.21 2.92
N ASN A 48 -11.34 5.91 4.03
CA ASN A 48 -10.59 5.62 5.25
C ASN A 48 -11.11 4.39 5.99
N VAL A 49 -12.43 4.32 6.17
CA VAL A 49 -13.06 3.30 7.02
C VAL A 49 -12.81 1.87 6.53
N PRO A 50 -12.99 1.54 5.25
CA PRO A 50 -12.68 0.20 4.73
C PRO A 50 -11.22 -0.21 4.97
N PHE A 51 -10.26 0.72 4.82
CA PHE A 51 -8.85 0.43 5.00
C PHE A 51 -8.42 0.29 6.46
N VAL A 52 -9.02 1.07 7.36
CA VAL A 52 -8.82 0.88 8.82
C VAL A 52 -9.31 -0.50 9.25
N ARG A 53 -10.48 -0.92 8.77
CA ARG A 53 -11.03 -2.25 9.05
C ARG A 53 -10.15 -3.36 8.44
N LEU A 54 -9.67 -3.15 7.22
CA LEU A 54 -8.74 -4.08 6.57
C LEU A 54 -7.42 -4.18 7.33
N LEU A 55 -6.83 -3.06 7.76
CA LEU A 55 -5.60 -3.07 8.56
C LEU A 55 -5.80 -3.78 9.89
N ARG A 56 -6.94 -3.58 10.55
CA ARG A 56 -7.27 -4.30 11.78
C ARG A 56 -7.27 -5.82 11.57
N ALA A 57 -7.86 -6.29 10.48
CA ALA A 57 -7.90 -7.72 10.13
C ALA A 57 -6.53 -8.26 9.72
N HIS A 58 -5.77 -7.49 8.94
CA HIS A 58 -4.42 -7.84 8.49
C HIS A 58 -3.40 -7.87 9.63
N GLY A 59 -3.55 -6.98 10.59
CA GLY A 59 -2.64 -6.78 11.71
C GLY A 59 -1.67 -5.61 11.51
N VAL A 60 -1.72 -4.64 12.43
CA VAL A 60 -0.86 -3.44 12.41
C VAL A 60 0.63 -3.82 12.44
N SER A 61 1.00 -4.80 13.26
CA SER A 61 2.39 -5.26 13.38
C SER A 61 2.93 -5.87 12.08
N GLN A 62 2.11 -6.65 11.37
CA GLN A 62 2.48 -7.22 10.08
C GLN A 62 2.70 -6.13 9.03
N PHE A 63 1.78 -5.19 8.94
CA PHE A 63 1.88 -4.07 7.99
C PHE A 63 3.09 -3.19 8.29
N HIS A 64 3.31 -2.84 9.55
CA HIS A 64 4.48 -2.10 10.01
C HIS A 64 5.80 -2.80 9.64
N SER A 65 5.90 -4.10 9.91
CA SER A 65 7.10 -4.89 9.56
C SER A 65 7.33 -4.91 8.04
N GLN A 66 6.27 -5.02 7.26
CA GLN A 66 6.36 -5.01 5.80
C GLN A 66 6.84 -3.66 5.26
N LEU A 67 6.35 -2.54 5.80
CA LEU A 67 6.83 -1.20 5.44
C LEU A 67 8.32 -1.04 5.76
N LYS A 68 8.79 -1.57 6.90
CA LYS A 68 10.21 -1.59 7.24
C LYS A 68 11.03 -2.43 6.27
N LEU A 69 10.53 -3.60 5.86
CA LEU A 69 11.16 -4.42 4.83
C LEU A 69 11.20 -3.72 3.47
N MET A 70 10.30 -2.76 3.23
CA MET A 70 10.30 -1.90 2.05
C MET A 70 11.17 -0.63 2.22
N ASN A 71 12.07 -0.62 3.19
CA ASN A 71 13.00 0.48 3.50
C ASN A 71 12.35 1.78 3.98
N MET A 72 11.15 1.72 4.59
CA MET A 72 10.59 2.87 5.30
C MET A 72 11.28 3.02 6.66
N ASN A 73 12.46 3.64 6.65
CA ASN A 73 13.33 3.75 7.84
C ASN A 73 12.85 4.81 8.83
N THR A 74 11.94 5.68 8.42
CA THR A 74 11.27 6.66 9.31
C THR A 74 10.38 6.00 10.36
N LEU A 75 9.99 4.74 10.18
CA LEU A 75 9.25 3.97 11.17
C LEU A 75 10.16 3.51 12.32
N HIS A 76 10.61 4.42 13.16
CA HIS A 76 11.53 4.15 14.27
C HIS A 76 10.82 3.73 15.58
N ARG A 77 9.52 3.97 15.69
CA ARG A 77 8.69 3.53 16.83
C ARG A 77 8.10 2.14 16.61
N GLY A 78 7.67 1.48 17.67
CA GLY A 78 6.98 0.19 17.56
C GLY A 78 5.60 0.31 16.93
N SER A 79 5.08 -0.76 16.35
CA SER A 79 3.78 -0.80 15.66
C SER A 79 2.60 -0.32 16.53
N ALA A 80 2.66 -0.60 17.84
CA ALA A 80 1.62 -0.18 18.78
C ALA A 80 1.50 1.34 18.90
N ASN A 81 2.60 2.08 18.70
CA ASN A 81 2.60 3.55 18.76
C ASN A 81 1.91 4.19 17.56
N TYR A 82 1.93 3.52 16.40
CA TYR A 82 1.24 3.99 15.20
C TYR A 82 -0.23 3.57 15.18
N GLY A 83 -0.51 2.37 15.68
CA GLY A 83 -1.87 1.84 15.70
C GLY A 83 -2.53 1.80 14.31
N LEU A 84 -3.84 1.92 14.29
CA LEU A 84 -4.64 1.91 13.06
C LEU A 84 -4.47 3.16 12.19
N SER A 85 -3.96 4.27 12.75
CA SER A 85 -3.68 5.48 11.98
C SER A 85 -2.55 5.31 10.96
N LEU A 86 -1.74 4.25 11.11
CA LEU A 86 -0.66 3.93 10.17
C LEU A 86 -1.13 3.84 8.72
N ILE A 87 -2.32 3.29 8.47
CA ILE A 87 -2.87 3.15 7.11
C ILE A 87 -3.37 4.48 6.53
N LEU A 88 -3.63 5.46 7.37
CA LEU A 88 -4.13 6.79 7.00
C LEU A 88 -3.04 7.87 6.95
N GLY A 89 -1.76 7.47 6.99
CA GLY A 89 -0.65 8.41 7.00
C GLY A 89 -0.22 8.88 8.39
N GLY A 90 -0.59 8.16 9.44
CA GLY A 90 -0.17 8.44 10.82
C GLY A 90 1.30 8.11 11.12
N ALA A 91 2.15 8.12 10.09
CA ALA A 91 3.59 7.91 10.20
C ALA A 91 4.36 8.89 9.32
N GLU A 92 5.56 9.22 9.74
CA GLU A 92 6.48 10.06 8.99
C GLU A 92 7.08 9.28 7.83
N GLY A 93 7.18 9.90 6.64
CA GLY A 93 7.82 9.32 5.46
C GLY A 93 8.76 10.32 4.79
N ARG A 94 9.88 9.84 4.25
CA ARG A 94 10.75 10.65 3.38
C ARG A 94 10.35 10.45 1.93
N LEU A 95 10.36 11.53 1.14
CA LEU A 95 10.06 11.46 -0.29
C LEU A 95 10.88 10.39 -1.01
N MET A 96 12.17 10.29 -0.72
CA MET A 96 13.06 9.28 -1.31
C MET A 96 12.66 7.85 -0.95
N GLU A 97 12.18 7.59 0.26
CA GLU A 97 11.70 6.28 0.66
C GLU A 97 10.45 5.88 -0.13
N LEU A 98 9.48 6.78 -0.21
CA LEU A 98 8.24 6.56 -0.97
C LEU A 98 8.53 6.38 -2.46
N THR A 99 9.36 7.23 -3.06
CA THR A 99 9.76 7.11 -4.46
C THR A 99 10.46 5.77 -4.72
N SER A 100 11.34 5.34 -3.81
CA SER A 100 12.05 4.06 -3.93
C SER A 100 11.09 2.86 -3.85
N MET A 101 10.03 2.94 -3.04
CA MET A 101 9.00 1.90 -2.98
C MET A 101 8.24 1.79 -4.31
N TYR A 102 7.78 2.91 -4.88
CA TYR A 102 7.11 2.90 -6.19
C TYR A 102 8.04 2.44 -7.32
N ALA A 103 9.28 2.90 -7.33
CA ALA A 103 10.30 2.44 -8.28
C ALA A 103 10.57 0.92 -8.13
N GLY A 104 10.54 0.42 -6.89
CA GLY A 104 10.63 -1.01 -6.59
C GLY A 104 9.48 -1.82 -7.20
N MET A 105 8.25 -1.31 -7.05
CA MET A 105 7.06 -1.93 -7.68
C MET A 105 7.21 -1.96 -9.22
N GLY A 106 7.65 -0.86 -9.83
CA GLY A 106 7.88 -0.79 -11.28
C GLY A 106 8.96 -1.78 -11.74
N ARG A 107 10.07 -1.90 -11.00
CA ARG A 107 11.11 -2.89 -11.32
C ARG A 107 10.57 -4.32 -11.30
N VAL A 108 9.81 -4.68 -10.25
CA VAL A 108 9.20 -6.02 -10.16
C VAL A 108 8.34 -6.32 -11.39
N LEU A 109 7.52 -5.38 -11.85
CA LEU A 109 6.68 -5.58 -13.02
C LEU A 109 7.49 -5.66 -14.31
N ASN A 110 8.53 -4.81 -14.47
CA ASN A 110 9.36 -4.79 -15.69
C ASN A 110 10.28 -6.00 -15.82
N THR A 111 10.62 -6.66 -14.72
CA THR A 111 11.48 -7.85 -14.72
C THR A 111 10.69 -9.15 -14.56
N TYR A 112 9.37 -9.08 -14.55
CA TYR A 112 8.52 -10.27 -14.45
C TYR A 112 8.51 -11.05 -15.77
N GLU A 113 9.13 -12.23 -15.78
CA GLU A 113 9.15 -13.16 -16.90
C GLU A 113 8.55 -14.52 -16.46
N GLY A 114 7.23 -14.57 -16.30
CA GLY A 114 6.54 -15.80 -15.94
C GLY A 114 6.71 -16.22 -14.46
N ALA A 115 6.96 -17.50 -14.19
CA ALA A 115 7.01 -18.04 -12.82
C ALA A 115 8.30 -17.72 -12.06
N GLU A 116 9.38 -17.40 -12.76
CA GLU A 116 10.66 -16.97 -12.18
C GLU A 116 10.70 -15.46 -12.04
N TRP A 117 10.05 -14.95 -11.05
CA TRP A 117 9.99 -13.52 -10.84
C TRP A 117 10.89 -13.03 -9.72
N ALA A 118 11.15 -11.78 -9.85
CA ALA A 118 12.10 -10.98 -9.15
C ALA A 118 12.26 -11.37 -7.69
N ALA A 119 13.38 -11.92 -7.40
CA ALA A 119 13.90 -11.99 -6.06
C ALA A 119 13.84 -10.61 -5.40
N LYS A 120 13.83 -10.58 -4.10
CA LYS A 120 13.82 -9.42 -3.23
C LYS A 120 14.84 -8.34 -3.63
N GLU A 121 15.96 -8.75 -4.22
CA GLU A 121 17.01 -7.88 -4.74
C GLU A 121 16.51 -6.93 -5.82
N ASN A 122 15.56 -7.36 -6.66
CA ASN A 122 15.02 -6.50 -7.71
C ASN A 122 14.09 -5.41 -7.19
N PHE A 123 13.47 -5.60 -6.01
CA PHE A 123 12.68 -4.54 -5.40
C PHE A 123 13.57 -3.38 -4.92
N PHE A 124 14.76 -3.68 -4.40
CA PHE A 124 15.66 -2.68 -3.80
C PHE A 124 16.87 -2.29 -4.64
N ASN A 125 17.11 -2.94 -5.79
CA ASN A 125 18.26 -2.66 -6.62
C ASN A 125 18.14 -1.28 -7.26
N SER A 126 18.48 -0.24 -6.49
CA SER A 126 18.73 1.09 -7.01
C SER A 126 20.24 1.35 -6.92
N ASN A 127 20.85 1.75 -8.03
CA ASN A 127 22.25 2.18 -8.08
C ASN A 127 22.57 3.36 -7.11
N TRP A 128 21.57 3.90 -6.45
CA TRP A 128 21.65 4.95 -5.43
C TRP A 128 22.06 4.44 -4.05
N GLN A 129 21.98 3.13 -3.81
CA GLN A 129 22.27 2.53 -2.50
C GLN A 129 23.43 1.56 -2.57
N LYS A 130 24.54 1.96 -3.22
CA LYS A 130 25.75 1.12 -3.35
C LYS A 130 26.31 0.61 -2.01
N ASP A 131 25.97 1.22 -0.89
CA ASP A 131 26.57 0.93 0.42
C ASP A 131 25.65 0.25 1.43
N ARG A 132 24.40 -0.09 1.09
CA ARG A 132 23.54 -0.84 2.00
C ARG A 132 23.43 -2.31 1.59
N LYS A 133 24.38 -3.11 2.04
CA LYS A 133 24.22 -4.57 2.18
C LYS A 133 23.21 -4.86 3.29
N GLY A 134 21.94 -4.69 3.01
CA GLY A 134 20.86 -5.22 3.83
C GLY A 134 20.70 -6.68 3.49
N SER A 135 21.37 -7.59 4.20
CA SER A 135 21.06 -9.00 4.11
C SER A 135 19.69 -9.22 4.74
N ILE A 136 18.69 -9.40 3.95
CA ILE A 136 17.40 -9.89 4.39
C ILE A 136 17.24 -11.29 3.81
N ASN A 137 17.55 -12.30 4.60
CA ASN A 137 17.27 -13.69 4.30
C ASN A 137 15.77 -13.95 4.39
N SER A 138 15.05 -13.90 3.28
CA SER A 138 13.76 -14.58 3.13
C SER A 138 13.53 -14.83 1.65
N ASP A 139 13.29 -16.07 1.31
CA ASP A 139 13.03 -16.55 -0.05
C ASP A 139 11.65 -16.14 -0.60
N ALA A 140 10.89 -15.40 0.18
CA ALA A 140 9.55 -14.94 -0.19
C ALA A 140 9.59 -13.50 -0.70
N PRO A 141 8.87 -13.22 -1.76
CA PRO A 141 8.73 -11.90 -2.33
C PRO A 141 8.03 -10.92 -1.38
N LEU A 142 8.49 -9.68 -1.36
CA LEU A 142 7.84 -8.63 -0.55
C LEU A 142 6.41 -8.35 -1.00
N LEU A 143 6.20 -8.27 -2.30
CA LEU A 143 4.91 -8.08 -2.94
C LEU A 143 4.85 -8.93 -4.21
N SER A 144 3.74 -9.61 -4.44
CA SER A 144 3.55 -10.36 -5.69
C SER A 144 3.34 -9.41 -6.88
N PRO A 145 3.84 -9.75 -8.09
CA PRO A 145 3.63 -8.95 -9.30
C PRO A 145 2.16 -8.67 -9.57
N SER A 146 1.29 -9.68 -9.40
CA SER A 146 -0.16 -9.54 -9.56
C SER A 146 -0.76 -8.52 -8.59
N ALA A 147 -0.35 -8.53 -7.32
CA ALA A 147 -0.83 -7.56 -6.34
C ALA A 147 -0.34 -6.13 -6.64
N ILE A 148 0.90 -5.98 -7.14
CA ILE A 148 1.42 -4.70 -7.59
C ILE A 148 0.61 -4.20 -8.78
N TYR A 149 0.43 -5.04 -9.81
CA TYR A 149 -0.34 -4.70 -11.01
C TYR A 149 -1.75 -4.24 -10.67
N GLU A 150 -2.50 -5.03 -9.90
CA GLU A 150 -3.86 -4.70 -9.49
C GLU A 150 -3.96 -3.40 -8.68
N THR A 151 -2.96 -3.16 -7.81
CA THR A 151 -2.91 -1.93 -7.02
C THR A 151 -2.66 -0.71 -7.92
N LEU A 152 -1.67 -0.77 -8.81
CA LEU A 152 -1.37 0.33 -9.73
C LEU A 152 -2.51 0.56 -10.71
N ASN A 153 -3.13 -0.51 -11.23
CA ASN A 153 -4.30 -0.42 -12.09
C ASN A 153 -5.48 0.27 -11.39
N ALA A 154 -5.77 -0.07 -10.13
CA ALA A 154 -6.78 0.63 -9.36
C ALA A 154 -6.46 2.12 -9.19
N LEU A 155 -5.20 2.49 -8.98
CA LEU A 155 -4.79 3.89 -8.82
C LEU A 155 -4.91 4.72 -10.11
N THR A 156 -4.96 4.09 -11.31
CA THR A 156 -5.22 4.82 -12.56
C THR A 156 -6.63 5.42 -12.62
N GLU A 157 -7.56 4.86 -11.84
CA GLU A 157 -8.95 5.35 -11.75
C GLU A 157 -9.12 6.51 -10.75
N ALA A 158 -8.03 6.90 -10.04
CA ALA A 158 -8.10 8.00 -9.08
C ALA A 158 -8.48 9.31 -9.78
N LYS A 159 -9.57 9.92 -9.30
CA LYS A 159 -10.07 11.19 -9.85
C LYS A 159 -9.13 12.33 -9.45
N ARG A 160 -8.76 13.16 -10.41
CA ARG A 160 -8.04 14.41 -10.16
C ARG A 160 -9.00 15.54 -9.81
N PRO A 161 -8.55 16.59 -9.13
CA PRO A 161 -9.34 17.80 -8.91
C PRO A 161 -9.84 18.39 -10.22
N LEU A 162 -11.01 19.02 -10.19
CA LEU A 162 -11.73 19.52 -11.37
C LEU A 162 -10.92 20.48 -12.27
N GLY A 163 -9.86 21.09 -11.78
CA GLY A 163 -8.98 21.96 -12.59
C GLY A 163 -7.87 21.24 -13.36
N GLU A 164 -7.64 19.94 -13.11
CA GLU A 164 -6.49 19.20 -13.64
C GLU A 164 -6.87 18.06 -14.61
N GLN A 165 -8.05 18.14 -15.21
CA GLN A 165 -8.54 17.09 -16.12
C GLN A 165 -7.81 17.01 -17.47
N GLY A 166 -7.05 18.05 -17.83
CA GLY A 166 -6.31 18.14 -19.11
C GLY A 166 -5.06 17.26 -19.23
N TRP A 167 -4.64 16.59 -18.17
CA TRP A 167 -3.39 15.80 -18.19
C TRP A 167 -3.40 14.62 -19.18
N LYS A 168 -4.57 14.07 -19.51
CA LYS A 168 -4.73 13.01 -20.54
C LYS A 168 -4.43 13.48 -21.95
N SER A 169 -4.39 14.79 -22.18
CA SER A 169 -4.07 15.39 -23.49
C SER A 169 -2.57 15.63 -23.71
N PHE A 170 -1.71 15.29 -22.74
CA PHE A 170 -0.26 15.44 -22.85
C PHE A 170 0.46 14.12 -23.15
N SER A 171 -0.29 13.06 -23.55
CA SER A 171 0.29 11.76 -23.95
C SER A 171 0.52 11.70 -25.45
#